data_02127fae0fe94e0aa916d00a065fe13b
#
_entry.id   02127fae0fe94e0aa916d00a065fe13b
#
_cell.length_a   1.000
_cell.length_b   1.000
_cell.length_c   1.000
_cell.angle_alpha   90.00
_cell.angle_beta   90.00
_cell.angle_gamma   90.00
#
_symmetry.space_group_name_H-M   'P 1'
#
loop_
_entity.id
_entity.type
_entity.pdbx_description
1 polymer ?
#
loop_
_entity_poly.entity_id
_entity_poly.type
_entity_poly.pdbx_seq_one_letter_code
_entity_poly.pdbx_strand_id
1 'polypeptide(L)'
;NIRKVSTRDLPFVVARKLDGATTVASTMRLAAMAGIRVFATGGIGGVHRGAEKNFDISADMTEFSQSDVAVVTAGAKAILDLALTLETLETLGVPVIGLGTDEFPAFYSRHSGHPVPMRCDSVAEIAAVMASKWAMGLGGGIVVANPIPAAAEIPADVIAPVIADAVRKADAEGI
;
A
#
# COMPACT_ATOMS: atom_id res chain seq x y z
N ASN A 1 -16.34 -20.68 1.55
CA ASN A 1 -15.05 -19.96 1.70
C ASN A 1 -14.98 -18.83 0.68
N ILE A 2 -14.91 -17.58 1.15
CA ILE A 2 -14.67 -16.40 0.30
C ILE A 2 -13.17 -16.38 -0.07
N ARG A 3 -12.87 -16.28 -1.37
CA ARG A 3 -11.50 -16.23 -1.87
C ARG A 3 -10.89 -14.84 -1.69
N LYS A 4 -9.59 -14.77 -1.38
CA LYS A 4 -8.79 -13.55 -1.60
C LYS A 4 -8.63 -13.37 -3.11
N VAL A 5 -9.02 -12.21 -3.63
CA VAL A 5 -9.04 -11.90 -5.07
C VAL A 5 -8.11 -10.72 -5.34
N SER A 6 -7.02 -10.98 -6.05
CA SER A 6 -6.16 -9.95 -6.62
C SER A 6 -6.55 -9.69 -8.08
N THR A 7 -5.90 -8.77 -8.75
CA THR A 7 -6.21 -8.37 -10.13
C THR A 7 -6.21 -9.56 -11.09
N ARG A 8 -5.23 -10.47 -10.97
CA ARG A 8 -5.14 -11.69 -11.80
C ARG A 8 -6.35 -12.63 -11.64
N ASP A 9 -7.01 -12.58 -10.48
CA ASP A 9 -8.09 -13.50 -10.14
C ASP A 9 -9.46 -12.97 -10.61
N LEU A 10 -9.57 -11.66 -10.87
CA LEU A 10 -10.82 -11.01 -11.26
C LEU A 10 -11.52 -11.67 -12.45
N PRO A 11 -10.84 -11.96 -13.57
CA PRO A 11 -11.49 -12.59 -14.72
C PRO A 11 -12.11 -13.95 -14.40
N PHE A 12 -11.41 -14.75 -13.58
CA PHE A 12 -11.90 -16.07 -13.17
C PHE A 12 -13.13 -15.96 -12.26
N VAL A 13 -13.08 -15.07 -11.26
CA VAL A 13 -14.15 -14.89 -10.29
C VAL A 13 -15.42 -14.36 -11.00
N VAL A 14 -15.26 -13.38 -11.88
CA VAL A 14 -16.37 -12.81 -12.67
C VAL A 14 -16.96 -13.85 -13.61
N ALA A 15 -16.16 -14.56 -14.38
CA ALA A 15 -16.64 -15.58 -15.34
C ALA A 15 -17.39 -16.72 -14.65
N ARG A 16 -16.97 -17.07 -13.43
CA ARG A 16 -17.57 -18.15 -12.64
C ARG A 16 -18.67 -17.66 -11.68
N LYS A 17 -18.95 -16.35 -11.65
CA LYS A 17 -19.94 -15.72 -10.76
C LYS A 17 -19.71 -16.10 -9.27
N LEU A 18 -18.46 -16.05 -8.83
CA LEU A 18 -18.06 -16.39 -7.46
C LEU A 18 -17.95 -15.13 -6.60
N ASP A 19 -18.11 -15.33 -5.29
CA ASP A 19 -17.80 -14.30 -4.31
C ASP A 19 -16.29 -14.22 -4.05
N GLY A 20 -15.80 -13.01 -3.75
CA GLY A 20 -14.40 -12.78 -3.46
C GLY A 20 -14.16 -11.54 -2.59
N ALA A 21 -13.08 -11.59 -1.79
CA ALA A 21 -12.60 -10.46 -1.00
C ALA A 21 -11.43 -9.80 -1.75
N THR A 22 -11.61 -8.54 -2.14
CA THR A 22 -10.63 -7.79 -2.94
C THR A 22 -9.38 -7.44 -2.13
N THR A 23 -8.21 -7.51 -2.77
CA THR A 23 -6.98 -6.88 -2.29
C THR A 23 -6.99 -5.39 -2.64
N VAL A 24 -5.98 -4.63 -2.19
CA VAL A 24 -5.80 -3.23 -2.61
C VAL A 24 -5.67 -3.16 -4.14
N ALA A 25 -4.89 -4.03 -4.77
CA ALA A 25 -4.74 -4.09 -6.23
C ALA A 25 -6.09 -4.22 -6.95
N SER A 26 -6.89 -5.22 -6.59
CA SER A 26 -8.19 -5.41 -7.24
C SER A 26 -9.18 -4.29 -6.91
N THR A 27 -9.11 -3.70 -5.72
CA THR A 27 -9.91 -2.52 -5.37
C THR A 27 -9.51 -1.31 -6.22
N MET A 28 -8.21 -1.05 -6.39
CA MET A 28 -7.70 0.01 -7.28
C MET A 28 -8.21 -0.17 -8.71
N ARG A 29 -8.09 -1.39 -9.26
CA ARG A 29 -8.54 -1.69 -10.62
C ARG A 29 -10.03 -1.43 -10.79
N LEU A 30 -10.85 -1.92 -9.88
CA LEU A 30 -12.31 -1.72 -9.92
C LEU A 30 -12.68 -0.25 -9.70
N ALA A 31 -11.99 0.47 -8.81
CA ALA A 31 -12.15 1.91 -8.61
C ALA A 31 -11.86 2.68 -9.89
N ALA A 32 -10.73 2.41 -10.54
CA ALA A 32 -10.36 3.02 -11.81
C ALA A 32 -11.41 2.77 -12.90
N MET A 33 -11.90 1.53 -13.04
CA MET A 33 -12.97 1.18 -13.98
C MET A 33 -14.28 1.92 -13.68
N ALA A 34 -14.57 2.21 -12.42
CA ALA A 34 -15.74 2.96 -11.99
C ALA A 34 -15.55 4.49 -12.01
N GLY A 35 -14.37 4.99 -12.45
CA GLY A 35 -14.05 6.41 -12.45
C GLY A 35 -13.75 7.00 -11.07
N ILE A 36 -13.53 6.15 -10.05
CA ILE A 36 -13.17 6.57 -8.70
C ILE A 36 -11.66 6.83 -8.67
N ARG A 37 -11.27 8.03 -8.28
CA ARG A 37 -9.88 8.51 -8.28
C ARG A 37 -9.17 8.41 -6.93
N VAL A 38 -9.92 8.21 -5.86
CA VAL A 38 -9.37 8.16 -4.49
C VAL A 38 -10.08 7.07 -3.70
N PHE A 39 -9.32 6.24 -2.99
CA PHE A 39 -9.88 5.43 -1.92
C PHE A 39 -8.93 5.36 -0.72
N ALA A 40 -9.45 5.01 0.45
CA ALA A 40 -8.67 4.86 1.67
C ALA A 40 -8.66 3.40 2.12
N THR A 41 -7.51 2.97 2.65
CA THR A 41 -7.32 1.65 3.26
C THR A 41 -6.42 1.77 4.48
N GLY A 42 -6.52 0.84 5.42
CA GLY A 42 -5.63 0.82 6.59
C GLY A 42 -4.17 0.58 6.21
N GLY A 43 -3.91 -0.30 5.23
CA GLY A 43 -2.54 -0.60 4.80
C GLY A 43 -2.50 -1.24 3.43
N ILE A 44 -1.47 -0.89 2.66
CA ILE A 44 -1.17 -1.51 1.38
C ILE A 44 -0.31 -2.77 1.54
N GLY A 45 -0.30 -3.60 0.52
CA GLY A 45 0.72 -4.61 0.32
C GLY A 45 2.05 -3.97 -0.07
N GLY A 46 3.09 -4.77 -0.14
CA GLY A 46 4.44 -4.32 -0.45
C GLY A 46 5.35 -5.50 -0.71
N VAL A 47 6.62 -5.34 -0.44
CA VAL A 47 7.64 -6.37 -0.54
C VAL A 47 7.70 -7.14 0.78
N HIS A 48 7.59 -8.47 0.72
CA HIS A 48 7.73 -9.30 1.92
C HIS A 48 9.19 -9.40 2.37
N ARG A 49 9.41 -9.58 3.66
CA ARG A 49 10.74 -9.85 4.21
C ARG A 49 11.28 -11.13 3.60
N GLY A 50 12.50 -11.11 3.09
CA GLY A 50 13.09 -12.24 2.39
C GLY A 50 12.68 -12.37 0.91
N ALA A 51 12.03 -11.36 0.35
CA ALA A 51 11.60 -11.36 -1.05
C ALA A 51 12.78 -11.49 -2.04
N GLU A 52 13.98 -11.14 -1.63
CA GLU A 52 15.20 -11.37 -2.41
C GLU A 52 15.48 -12.87 -2.71
N LYS A 53 14.84 -13.76 -1.97
CA LYS A 53 14.97 -15.23 -2.16
C LYS A 53 13.80 -15.85 -2.90
N ASN A 54 12.59 -15.31 -2.74
CA ASN A 54 11.36 -15.94 -3.24
C ASN A 54 10.52 -15.02 -4.14
N PHE A 55 10.91 -13.76 -4.31
CA PHE A 55 10.19 -12.73 -5.06
C PHE A 55 8.74 -12.51 -4.57
N ASP A 56 8.49 -12.69 -3.27
CA ASP A 56 7.16 -12.45 -2.69
C ASP A 56 6.88 -10.94 -2.58
N ILE A 57 6.33 -10.41 -3.65
CA ILE A 57 5.97 -9.00 -3.81
C ILE A 57 4.48 -8.91 -4.10
N SER A 58 3.79 -8.07 -3.35
CA SER A 58 2.36 -7.85 -3.54
C SER A 58 2.04 -7.29 -4.93
N ALA A 59 0.99 -7.81 -5.54
CA ALA A 59 0.44 -7.25 -6.79
C ALA A 59 -0.03 -5.79 -6.66
N ASP A 60 -0.19 -5.29 -5.44
CA ASP A 60 -0.49 -3.88 -5.19
C ASP A 60 0.59 -2.98 -5.80
N MET A 61 1.86 -3.39 -5.75
CA MET A 61 2.97 -2.63 -6.33
C MET A 61 2.79 -2.43 -7.84
N THR A 62 2.51 -3.49 -8.56
CA THR A 62 2.26 -3.43 -10.01
C THR A 62 1.01 -2.62 -10.33
N GLU A 63 -0.05 -2.77 -9.55
CA GLU A 63 -1.31 -2.07 -9.79
C GLU A 63 -1.17 -0.56 -9.58
N PHE A 64 -0.35 -0.12 -8.63
CA PHE A 64 -0.01 1.30 -8.47
C PHE A 64 0.58 1.93 -9.73
N SER A 65 1.32 1.19 -10.54
CA SER A 65 1.85 1.71 -11.81
C SER A 65 0.82 1.73 -12.95
N GLN A 66 -0.35 1.12 -12.78
CA GLN A 66 -1.32 0.90 -13.86
C GLN A 66 -2.64 1.66 -13.68
N SER A 67 -3.11 1.84 -12.46
CA SER A 67 -4.40 2.44 -12.16
C SER A 67 -4.28 3.87 -11.64
N ASP A 68 -4.94 4.81 -12.29
CA ASP A 68 -4.96 6.24 -11.91
C ASP A 68 -5.81 6.49 -10.66
N VAL A 69 -5.39 5.95 -9.53
CA VAL A 69 -6.09 6.05 -8.25
C VAL A 69 -5.12 6.44 -7.15
N ALA A 70 -5.43 7.47 -6.40
CA ALA A 70 -4.70 7.82 -5.19
C ALA A 70 -5.21 6.96 -4.02
N VAL A 71 -4.29 6.31 -3.32
CA VAL A 71 -4.61 5.45 -2.17
C VAL A 71 -4.09 6.09 -0.89
N VAL A 72 -5.03 6.46 -0.02
CA VAL A 72 -4.70 6.99 1.31
C VAL A 72 -4.54 5.82 2.27
N THR A 73 -3.39 5.75 2.95
CA THR A 73 -3.02 4.59 3.76
C THR A 73 -2.17 4.97 4.97
N ALA A 74 -2.24 4.19 6.03
CA ALA A 74 -1.32 4.31 7.16
C ALA A 74 0.04 3.59 6.92
N GLY A 75 0.38 3.37 5.65
CA GLY A 75 1.62 2.72 5.23
C GLY A 75 1.42 1.29 4.72
N ALA A 76 2.50 0.57 4.53
CA ALA A 76 2.46 -0.85 4.21
C ALA A 76 2.19 -1.67 5.47
N LYS A 77 1.56 -2.85 5.30
CA LYS A 77 1.24 -3.74 6.43
C LYS A 77 2.51 -4.11 7.20
N ALA A 78 2.40 -4.20 8.51
CA ALA A 78 3.52 -4.28 9.44
C ALA A 78 4.46 -5.50 9.27
N ILE A 79 3.99 -6.56 8.58
CA ILE A 79 4.80 -7.75 8.28
C ILE A 79 5.78 -7.53 7.10
N LEU A 80 5.62 -6.44 6.36
CA LEU A 80 6.35 -6.16 5.14
C LEU A 80 7.70 -5.48 5.41
N ASP A 81 8.56 -5.47 4.40
CA ASP A 81 9.79 -4.69 4.37
C ASP A 81 9.50 -3.30 3.81
N LEU A 82 9.58 -2.28 4.67
CA LEU A 82 9.23 -0.91 4.29
C LEU A 82 10.25 -0.29 3.33
N ALA A 83 11.55 -0.57 3.54
CA ALA A 83 12.61 -0.05 2.68
C ALA A 83 12.46 -0.59 1.26
N LEU A 84 12.37 -1.91 1.11
CA LEU A 84 12.20 -2.55 -0.21
C LEU A 84 10.86 -2.17 -0.85
N THR A 85 9.82 -1.90 -0.06
CA THR A 85 8.52 -1.43 -0.58
C THR A 85 8.65 -0.03 -1.18
N LEU A 86 9.33 0.88 -0.52
CA LEU A 86 9.58 2.25 -1.02
C LEU A 86 10.45 2.24 -2.28
N GLU A 87 11.53 1.45 -2.31
CA GLU A 87 12.38 1.26 -3.48
C GLU A 87 11.61 0.69 -4.68
N THR A 88 10.70 -0.25 -4.42
CA THR A 88 9.85 -0.83 -5.47
C THR A 88 8.88 0.21 -6.03
N LEU A 89 8.25 1.02 -5.18
CA LEU A 89 7.37 2.10 -5.60
C LEU A 89 8.12 3.14 -6.42
N GLU A 90 9.34 3.51 -6.01
CA GLU A 90 10.22 4.41 -6.78
C GLU A 90 10.52 3.85 -8.16
N THR A 91 10.98 2.60 -8.23
CA THR A 91 11.29 1.90 -9.49
C THR A 91 10.08 1.88 -10.44
N LEU A 92 8.88 1.73 -9.90
CA LEU A 92 7.63 1.72 -10.66
C LEU A 92 7.12 3.14 -11.00
N GLY A 93 7.81 4.19 -10.60
CA GLY A 93 7.43 5.58 -10.85
C GLY A 93 6.18 6.03 -10.09
N VAL A 94 5.91 5.41 -8.94
CA VAL A 94 4.74 5.70 -8.10
C VAL A 94 5.09 6.74 -7.05
N PRO A 95 4.50 7.95 -7.11
CA PRO A 95 4.74 8.96 -6.09
C PRO A 95 4.24 8.50 -4.71
N VAL A 96 5.08 8.69 -3.69
CA VAL A 96 4.73 8.50 -2.28
C VAL A 96 4.75 9.86 -1.60
N ILE A 97 3.61 10.30 -1.09
CA ILE A 97 3.41 11.62 -0.52
C ILE A 97 2.99 11.50 0.94
N GLY A 98 3.76 12.05 1.86
CA GLY A 98 3.38 12.17 3.26
C GLY A 98 2.41 13.33 3.48
N LEU A 99 1.24 13.07 4.06
CA LEU A 99 0.30 14.11 4.49
C LEU A 99 0.67 14.54 5.91
N GLY A 100 1.31 15.71 6.04
CA GLY A 100 1.75 16.26 7.32
C GLY A 100 2.81 15.40 8.04
N THR A 101 3.55 14.57 7.30
CA THR A 101 4.61 13.71 7.85
C THR A 101 5.82 13.68 6.93
N ASP A 102 7.01 13.59 7.53
CA ASP A 102 8.28 13.41 6.82
C ASP A 102 8.69 11.94 6.72
N GLU A 103 7.98 11.06 7.43
CA GLU A 103 8.25 9.62 7.41
C GLU A 103 7.09 8.83 6.83
N PHE A 104 7.40 7.74 6.14
CA PHE A 104 6.43 6.76 5.72
C PHE A 104 5.94 5.98 6.95
N PRO A 105 4.65 5.99 7.29
CA PRO A 105 4.18 5.37 8.54
C PRO A 105 4.28 3.85 8.48
N ALA A 106 4.47 3.23 9.66
CA ALA A 106 4.67 1.79 9.83
C ALA A 106 3.37 1.07 10.26
N PHE A 107 2.24 1.40 9.68
CA PHE A 107 0.91 0.81 9.89
C PHE A 107 0.36 1.04 11.30
N TYR A 108 0.91 0.41 12.33
CA TYR A 108 0.53 0.61 13.74
C TYR A 108 1.26 1.77 14.41
N SER A 109 2.35 2.23 13.80
CA SER A 109 3.20 3.30 14.33
C SER A 109 3.29 4.44 13.32
N ARG A 110 3.35 5.67 13.83
CA ARG A 110 3.45 6.87 13.01
C ARG A 110 4.85 7.03 12.40
N HIS A 111 5.85 6.50 13.07
CA HIS A 111 7.26 6.59 12.72
C HIS A 111 7.81 5.23 12.30
N SER A 112 8.57 5.21 11.22
CA SER A 112 9.23 4.00 10.71
C SER A 112 10.74 4.14 10.58
N GLY A 113 11.25 5.37 10.67
CA GLY A 113 12.64 5.70 10.35
C GLY A 113 12.92 5.82 8.84
N HIS A 114 11.92 5.61 7.97
CA HIS A 114 12.07 5.74 6.52
C HIS A 114 11.42 7.04 6.05
N PRO A 115 12.19 7.97 5.43
CA PRO A 115 11.66 9.23 4.95
C PRO A 115 10.68 9.03 3.80
N VAL A 116 9.68 9.90 3.68
CA VAL A 116 8.90 10.02 2.45
C VAL A 116 9.65 10.90 1.45
N PRO A 117 9.62 10.57 0.14
CA PRO A 117 10.31 11.39 -0.86
C PRO A 117 9.66 12.79 -1.04
N MET A 118 8.38 12.91 -0.71
CA MET A 118 7.61 14.15 -0.88
C MET A 118 6.67 14.34 0.32
N ARG A 119 6.54 15.58 0.79
CA ARG A 119 5.60 15.97 1.83
C ARG A 119 4.65 17.03 1.32
N CYS A 120 3.39 16.90 1.66
CA CYS A 120 2.35 17.94 1.54
C CYS A 120 1.73 18.19 2.91
N ASP A 121 1.47 19.43 3.23
CA ASP A 121 0.90 19.79 4.53
C ASP A 121 -0.63 19.99 4.48
N SER A 122 -1.21 19.87 3.28
CA SER A 122 -2.65 19.98 3.10
C SER A 122 -3.20 19.03 2.04
N VAL A 123 -4.47 18.69 2.16
CA VAL A 123 -5.22 17.92 1.16
C VAL A 123 -5.28 18.66 -0.18
N ALA A 124 -5.31 20.00 -0.16
CA ALA A 124 -5.32 20.80 -1.37
C ALA A 124 -4.03 20.66 -2.18
N GLU A 125 -2.87 20.61 -1.51
CA GLU A 125 -1.58 20.36 -2.16
C GLU A 125 -1.54 18.97 -2.79
N ILE A 126 -2.01 17.94 -2.09
CA ILE A 126 -2.09 16.58 -2.64
C ILE A 126 -2.99 16.56 -3.87
N ALA A 127 -4.15 17.19 -3.83
CA ALA A 127 -5.06 17.28 -4.97
C ALA A 127 -4.41 17.99 -6.16
N ALA A 128 -3.60 19.03 -5.92
CA ALA A 128 -2.83 19.70 -6.97
C ALA A 128 -1.76 18.80 -7.58
N VAL A 129 -1.04 18.00 -6.78
CA VAL A 129 -0.09 17.01 -7.28
C VAL A 129 -0.79 15.95 -8.13
N MET A 130 -1.93 15.42 -7.66
CA MET A 130 -2.75 14.46 -8.42
C MET A 130 -3.16 15.03 -9.77
N ALA A 131 -3.71 16.25 -9.78
CA ALA A 131 -4.13 16.93 -11.00
C ALA A 131 -2.95 17.15 -11.96
N SER A 132 -1.80 17.58 -11.46
CA SER A 132 -0.59 17.81 -12.25
C SER A 132 -0.07 16.52 -12.87
N LYS A 133 0.03 15.44 -12.09
CA LYS A 133 0.51 14.13 -12.57
C LYS A 133 -0.31 13.65 -13.76
N TRP A 134 -1.63 13.64 -13.62
CA TRP A 134 -2.51 13.13 -14.67
C TRP A 134 -2.68 14.10 -15.85
N ALA A 135 -2.59 15.41 -15.62
CA ALA A 135 -2.56 16.39 -16.72
C ALA A 135 -1.30 16.29 -17.59
N MET A 136 -0.18 15.83 -17.02
CA MET A 136 1.06 15.55 -17.76
C MET A 136 0.99 14.21 -18.54
N GLY A 137 -0.11 13.46 -18.44
CA GLY A 137 -0.26 12.13 -19.04
C GLY A 137 0.54 11.03 -18.32
N LEU A 138 1.01 11.29 -17.10
CA LEU A 138 1.70 10.30 -16.28
C LEU A 138 0.65 9.38 -15.63
N GLY A 139 0.41 8.24 -16.24
CA GLY A 139 -0.51 7.23 -15.72
C GLY A 139 -0.06 6.63 -14.38
N GLY A 140 -0.92 5.78 -13.81
CA GLY A 140 -0.71 5.13 -12.53
C GLY A 140 -1.11 5.96 -11.32
N GLY A 141 -1.12 5.30 -10.18
CA GLY A 141 -1.62 5.82 -8.90
C GLY A 141 -0.63 6.69 -8.14
N ILE A 142 -1.04 7.02 -6.93
CA ILE A 142 -0.27 7.77 -5.93
C ILE A 142 -0.52 7.10 -4.58
N VAL A 143 0.53 6.92 -3.79
CA VAL A 143 0.42 6.54 -2.38
C VAL A 143 0.40 7.82 -1.54
N VAL A 144 -0.68 8.02 -0.79
CA VAL A 144 -0.79 9.10 0.19
C VAL A 144 -0.60 8.49 1.58
N ALA A 145 0.57 8.71 2.15
CA ALA A 145 0.92 8.25 3.48
C ALA A 145 0.30 9.17 4.53
N ASN A 146 -0.71 8.65 5.23
CA ASN A 146 -1.46 9.37 6.26
C ASN A 146 -1.33 8.59 7.59
N PRO A 147 -0.45 9.00 8.50
CA PRO A 147 -0.26 8.29 9.77
C PRO A 147 -1.56 8.16 10.57
N ILE A 148 -1.71 7.07 11.29
CA ILE A 148 -2.82 6.89 12.23
C ILE A 148 -2.86 8.04 13.26
N PRO A 149 -4.03 8.33 13.87
CA PRO A 149 -4.09 9.28 14.98
C PRO A 149 -3.15 8.89 16.12
N ALA A 150 -2.49 9.87 16.73
CA ALA A 150 -1.53 9.62 17.82
C ALA A 150 -2.14 8.81 18.99
N ALA A 151 -3.43 9.04 19.27
CA ALA A 151 -4.13 8.30 20.34
C ALA A 151 -4.38 6.81 20.01
N ALA A 152 -4.23 6.41 18.75
CA ALA A 152 -4.39 5.02 18.28
C ALA A 152 -3.04 4.35 17.96
N GLU A 153 -1.94 5.05 18.16
CA GLU A 153 -0.61 4.54 17.87
C GLU A 153 -0.20 3.43 18.85
N ILE A 154 0.38 2.36 18.31
CA ILE A 154 1.15 1.40 19.09
C ILE A 154 2.63 1.71 18.82
N PRO A 155 3.42 2.08 19.83
CA PRO A 155 4.83 2.39 19.64
C PRO A 155 5.60 1.26 18.94
N ALA A 156 6.56 1.61 18.09
CA ALA A 156 7.30 0.65 17.27
C ALA A 156 8.07 -0.38 18.12
N ASP A 157 8.62 0.04 19.24
CA ASP A 157 9.34 -0.83 20.20
C ASP A 157 8.42 -1.85 20.90
N VAL A 158 7.12 -1.55 20.99
CA VAL A 158 6.10 -2.46 21.53
C VAL A 158 5.62 -3.45 20.46
N ILE A 159 5.31 -2.96 19.26
CA ILE A 159 4.67 -3.82 18.24
C ILE A 159 5.70 -4.65 17.44
N ALA A 160 6.91 -4.15 17.23
CA ALA A 160 7.90 -4.85 16.42
C ALA A 160 8.28 -6.25 16.94
N PRO A 161 8.50 -6.45 18.26
CA PRO A 161 8.77 -7.79 18.80
C PRO A 161 7.59 -8.76 18.60
N VAL A 162 6.36 -8.26 18.73
CA VAL A 162 5.14 -9.08 18.55
C VAL A 162 5.03 -9.56 17.09
N ILE A 163 5.27 -8.65 16.14
CA ILE A 163 5.26 -9.00 14.72
C ILE A 163 6.38 -9.99 14.40
N ALA A 164 7.60 -9.76 14.89
CA ALA A 164 8.72 -10.66 14.66
C ALA A 164 8.46 -12.07 15.22
N ASP A 165 7.81 -12.18 16.38
CA ASP A 165 7.42 -13.46 16.96
C ASP A 165 6.33 -14.16 16.12
N ALA A 166 5.32 -13.41 15.67
CA ALA A 166 4.25 -13.93 14.83
C ALA A 166 4.77 -14.46 13.48
N VAL A 167 5.65 -13.70 12.81
CA VAL A 167 6.28 -14.13 11.54
C VAL A 167 7.10 -15.39 11.77
N ARG A 168 7.94 -15.43 12.81
CA ARG A 168 8.75 -16.62 13.11
C ARG A 168 7.89 -17.87 13.38
N LYS A 169 6.74 -17.72 14.05
CA LYS A 169 5.81 -18.84 14.29
C LYS A 169 5.15 -19.30 12.98
N ALA A 170 4.71 -18.36 12.14
CA ALA A 170 4.14 -18.70 10.83
C ALA A 170 5.15 -19.47 9.96
N ASP A 171 6.39 -19.01 9.89
CA ASP A 171 7.47 -19.69 9.17
C ASP A 171 7.70 -21.11 9.69
N ALA A 172 7.70 -21.29 11.01
CA ALA A 172 7.88 -22.62 11.63
C ALA A 172 6.71 -23.58 11.36
N GLU A 173 5.52 -23.06 11.15
CA GLU A 173 4.29 -23.81 10.85
C GLU A 173 4.06 -24.00 9.33
N GLY A 174 4.90 -23.39 8.50
CA GLY A 174 4.80 -23.44 7.04
C GLY A 174 3.59 -22.67 6.47
N ILE A 175 3.21 -21.59 7.15
CA ILE A 175 2.07 -20.73 6.80
C ILE A 175 2.58 -19.53 5.98
#